data_7ab1820555411f8619ba8cb488b1aad5
#
_entry.id   7ab1820555411f8619ba8cb488b1aad5
#
_cell.length_a   1.000
_cell.length_b   1.000
_cell.length_c   1.000
_cell.angle_alpha   90.00
_cell.angle_beta   90.00
_cell.angle_gamma   90.00
#
_symmetry.space_group_name_H-M   'P 1'
#
loop_
_entity.id
_entity.type
_entity.pdbx_description
1 polymer ?
#
loop_
_entity_poly.entity_id
_entity_poly.type
_entity_poly.pdbx_seq_one_letter_code
_entity_poly.pdbx_strand_id
1 'polypeptide(L)'
;DLPFFRGCMRREVPAWMLVPMGYSGLFDAWAVPVASAIVWFYDGAGGAFEYWPEGLDSPSAVERPPFRNRGLMADNERMWHRVGPLGPEARHVPHDAIPYAAELALAEGERWEVRHAGRRLLDFAWDEVRLSLLWKAYAFRDAAEARAFDAGEDLLTPDRVTAMFLDDLRARGEAAAAPEDPFTDPAWKATLERV
;
A
#
# COMPACT_ATOMS: atom_id res chain seq x y z
N ASP A 1 1.49 0.77 0.62
CA ASP A 1 0.08 0.68 1.00
C ASP A 1 -0.64 1.98 0.62
N LEU A 2 -1.95 2.02 0.64
CA LEU A 2 -2.76 3.17 0.21
C LEU A 2 -3.73 3.54 1.33
N PRO A 3 -4.03 4.84 1.51
CA PRO A 3 -5.00 5.29 2.49
C PRO A 3 -6.36 4.59 2.34
N PHE A 4 -7.04 4.40 3.46
CA PHE A 4 -8.34 3.77 3.52
C PHE A 4 -9.38 4.78 3.98
N PHE A 5 -10.44 4.95 3.20
CA PHE A 5 -11.52 5.88 3.49
C PHE A 5 -12.87 5.16 3.50
N ARG A 6 -13.79 5.57 4.37
CA ARG A 6 -15.16 5.06 4.36
C ARG A 6 -15.84 5.35 3.02
N GLY A 7 -16.23 4.31 2.28
CA GLY A 7 -16.88 4.40 0.98
C GLY A 7 -15.92 4.53 -0.22
N CYS A 8 -14.62 4.74 -0.01
CA CYS A 8 -13.62 4.82 -1.08
C CYS A 8 -12.41 3.96 -0.74
N MET A 9 -12.44 2.72 -1.16
CA MET A 9 -11.35 1.76 -1.01
C MET A 9 -10.70 1.45 -2.36
N ARG A 10 -9.57 0.76 -2.34
CA ARG A 10 -8.81 0.39 -3.54
C ARG A 10 -9.60 -0.40 -4.59
N ARG A 11 -10.68 -1.07 -4.22
CA ARG A 11 -11.53 -1.79 -5.19
C ARG A 11 -12.63 -0.91 -5.79
N GLU A 12 -12.98 0.22 -5.16
CA GLU A 12 -13.98 1.18 -5.64
C GLU A 12 -13.33 2.37 -6.33
N VAL A 13 -12.09 2.72 -5.96
CA VAL A 13 -11.39 3.92 -6.41
C VAL A 13 -9.98 3.54 -6.89
N PRO A 14 -9.51 4.06 -8.04
CA PRO A 14 -8.18 3.75 -8.54
C PRO A 14 -7.09 4.25 -7.57
N ALA A 15 -6.01 3.48 -7.50
CA ALA A 15 -4.89 3.73 -6.59
C ALA A 15 -4.32 5.15 -6.70
N TRP A 16 -4.24 5.70 -7.92
CA TRP A 16 -3.70 7.03 -8.15
C TRP A 16 -4.56 8.14 -7.54
N MET A 17 -5.86 7.93 -7.34
CA MET A 17 -6.76 8.89 -6.69
C MET A 17 -6.68 8.81 -5.16
N LEU A 18 -6.47 7.62 -4.60
CA LEU A 18 -6.31 7.44 -3.15
C LEU A 18 -5.07 8.18 -2.61
N VAL A 19 -4.03 8.35 -3.43
CA VAL A 19 -2.82 9.07 -3.05
C VAL A 19 -3.11 10.55 -2.72
N PRO A 20 -3.63 11.38 -3.65
CA PRO A 20 -3.98 12.77 -3.33
C PRO A 20 -5.08 12.86 -2.25
N MET A 21 -6.03 11.92 -2.16
CA MET A 21 -6.97 11.88 -1.04
C MET A 21 -6.25 11.77 0.30
N GLY A 22 -5.19 10.97 0.38
CA GLY A 22 -4.42 10.79 1.62
C GLY A 22 -3.56 11.98 2.02
N TYR A 23 -3.08 12.76 1.04
CA TYR A 23 -2.17 13.89 1.31
C TYR A 23 -2.86 15.26 1.37
N SER A 24 -4.04 15.42 0.76
CA SER A 24 -4.75 16.71 0.73
C SER A 24 -5.29 17.16 2.09
N GLY A 25 -5.50 16.22 3.03
CA GLY A 25 -6.21 16.48 4.29
C GLY A 25 -7.73 16.68 4.15
N LEU A 26 -8.25 16.79 2.94
CA LEU A 26 -9.69 17.03 2.68
C LEU A 26 -10.58 15.90 3.19
N PHE A 27 -10.05 14.70 3.24
CA PHE A 27 -10.80 13.46 3.52
C PHE A 27 -10.50 12.86 4.90
N ASP A 28 -9.77 13.57 5.76
CA ASP A 28 -9.36 13.06 7.08
C ASP A 28 -10.54 12.62 7.96
N ALA A 29 -11.69 13.27 7.82
CA ALA A 29 -12.91 12.89 8.55
C ALA A 29 -13.44 11.49 8.16
N TRP A 30 -13.09 10.99 6.98
CA TRP A 30 -13.45 9.65 6.48
C TRP A 30 -12.31 8.64 6.54
N ALA A 31 -11.11 9.09 6.89
CA ALA A 31 -9.96 8.19 7.00
C ALA A 31 -10.18 7.18 8.14
N VAL A 32 -9.93 5.92 7.85
CA VAL A 32 -10.01 4.84 8.84
C VAL A 32 -8.57 4.38 9.13
N PRO A 33 -8.06 4.61 10.34
CA PRO A 33 -6.75 4.10 10.71
C PRO A 33 -6.69 2.57 10.64
N VAL A 34 -5.57 2.05 10.13
CA VAL A 34 -5.35 0.61 9.98
C VAL A 34 -4.16 0.18 10.81
N ALA A 35 -4.41 -0.56 11.88
CA ALA A 35 -3.36 -1.24 12.60
C ALA A 35 -2.87 -2.43 11.77
N SER A 36 -1.64 -2.36 11.29
CA SER A 36 -0.97 -3.43 10.54
C SER A 36 0.08 -4.10 11.40
N ALA A 37 0.01 -5.43 11.54
CA ALA A 37 1.07 -6.22 12.16
C ALA A 37 1.75 -7.08 11.10
N ILE A 38 3.03 -6.88 10.90
CA ILE A 38 3.86 -7.68 9.98
C ILE A 38 4.77 -8.55 10.83
N VAL A 39 4.68 -9.87 10.65
CA VAL A 39 5.57 -10.84 11.29
C VAL A 39 6.39 -11.51 10.21
N TRP A 40 7.70 -11.61 10.41
CA TRP A 40 8.64 -12.17 9.45
C TRP A 40 9.17 -13.51 9.89
N PHE A 41 9.32 -14.40 8.90
CA PHE A 41 9.93 -15.72 9.02
C PHE A 41 11.03 -15.81 7.95
N TYR A 42 12.17 -15.21 8.24
CA TYR A 42 13.27 -15.10 7.30
C TYR A 42 14.61 -15.00 8.03
N ASP A 43 15.54 -15.88 7.70
CA ASP A 43 16.89 -15.92 8.26
C ASP A 43 17.98 -15.58 7.21
N GLY A 44 17.59 -15.35 5.96
CA GLY A 44 18.51 -15.06 4.86
C GLY A 44 19.09 -13.65 4.91
N ALA A 45 19.90 -13.33 3.93
CA ALA A 45 20.56 -12.03 3.81
C ALA A 45 19.67 -10.98 3.14
N GLY A 46 19.82 -9.71 3.51
CA GLY A 46 19.08 -8.60 2.90
C GLY A 46 17.63 -8.48 3.35
N GLY A 47 16.81 -7.78 2.62
CA GLY A 47 15.39 -7.61 2.92
C GLY A 47 15.10 -6.75 4.15
N ALA A 48 16.00 -5.84 4.52
CA ALA A 48 15.76 -4.90 5.62
C ALA A 48 14.44 -4.15 5.42
N PHE A 49 13.71 -3.93 6.50
CA PHE A 49 12.51 -3.11 6.49
C PHE A 49 12.85 -1.75 7.06
N GLU A 50 12.82 -0.72 6.21
CA GLU A 50 13.07 0.66 6.59
C GLU A 50 11.76 1.43 6.63
N TYR A 51 11.55 2.26 7.65
CA TYR A 51 10.32 2.99 7.85
C TYR A 51 10.54 4.33 8.53
N TRP A 52 9.61 5.27 8.32
CA TRP A 52 9.67 6.66 8.81
C TRP A 52 8.44 6.94 9.68
N PRO A 53 8.51 6.69 11.00
CA PRO A 53 7.37 6.89 11.90
C PRO A 53 6.90 8.34 11.97
N GLU A 54 7.83 9.29 11.85
CA GLU A 54 7.57 10.74 11.95
C GLU A 54 7.61 11.45 10.58
N GLY A 55 7.47 10.70 9.46
CA GLY A 55 7.54 11.25 8.11
C GLY A 55 8.94 11.31 7.50
N LEU A 56 9.00 11.55 6.18
CA LEU A 56 10.23 11.48 5.38
C LEU A 56 11.31 12.50 5.78
N ASP A 57 10.92 13.61 6.41
CA ASP A 57 11.84 14.64 6.88
C ASP A 57 12.55 14.28 8.19
N SER A 58 12.14 13.17 8.81
CA SER A 58 12.71 12.63 10.04
C SER A 58 13.60 11.40 9.76
N PRO A 59 14.50 11.04 10.69
CA PRO A 59 15.31 9.83 10.54
C PRO A 59 14.48 8.57 10.42
N SER A 60 14.88 7.70 9.50
CA SER A 60 14.27 6.36 9.39
C SER A 60 14.70 5.43 10.50
N ALA A 61 13.83 4.49 10.84
CA ALA A 61 14.16 3.30 11.61
C ALA A 61 14.33 2.11 10.66
N VAL A 62 15.17 1.13 11.02
CA VAL A 62 15.47 0.00 10.15
C VAL A 62 15.48 -1.30 10.95
N GLU A 63 14.58 -2.21 10.59
CA GLU A 63 14.63 -3.59 11.03
C GLU A 63 15.51 -4.41 10.08
N ARG A 64 16.46 -5.17 10.63
CA ARG A 64 17.40 -5.99 9.85
C ARG A 64 17.28 -7.47 10.19
N PRO A 65 17.55 -8.37 9.23
CA PRO A 65 17.65 -9.79 9.53
C PRO A 65 18.74 -10.09 10.58
N PRO A 66 18.62 -11.20 11.32
CA PRO A 66 17.62 -12.25 11.17
C PRO A 66 16.25 -11.82 11.71
N PHE A 67 15.17 -12.16 10.97
CA PHE A 67 13.80 -11.77 11.29
C PHE A 67 12.98 -12.86 12.00
N ARG A 68 13.58 -13.96 12.38
CA ARG A 68 12.85 -15.07 13.00
C ARG A 68 12.07 -14.60 14.23
N ASN A 69 10.74 -14.81 14.21
CA ASN A 69 9.79 -14.41 15.24
C ASN A 69 9.86 -12.90 15.61
N ARG A 70 10.21 -12.06 14.65
CA ARG A 70 10.16 -10.61 14.80
C ARG A 70 8.94 -10.07 14.03
N GLY A 71 8.38 -9.01 14.56
CA GLY A 71 7.28 -8.31 13.89
C GLY A 71 7.27 -6.84 14.23
N LEU A 72 6.57 -6.07 13.42
CA LEU A 72 6.32 -4.66 13.61
C LEU A 72 4.80 -4.43 13.56
N MET A 73 4.29 -3.59 14.46
CA MET A 73 2.92 -3.09 14.40
C MET A 73 2.96 -1.58 14.17
N ALA A 74 2.28 -1.13 13.13
CA ALA A 74 2.21 0.28 12.76
C ALA A 74 0.98 0.55 11.90
N ASP A 75 0.64 1.84 11.69
CA ASP A 75 -0.26 2.26 10.61
C ASP A 75 0.53 2.33 9.30
N ASN A 76 0.68 1.21 8.64
CA ASN A 76 1.43 1.13 7.38
C ASN A 76 0.75 1.84 6.21
N GLU A 77 -0.53 2.20 6.32
CA GLU A 77 -1.24 2.97 5.29
C GLU A 77 -0.78 4.44 5.26
N ARG A 78 -0.32 4.95 6.41
CA ARG A 78 0.16 6.32 6.57
C ARG A 78 1.67 6.42 6.73
N MET A 79 2.30 5.40 7.30
CA MET A 79 3.74 5.38 7.54
C MET A 79 4.53 5.06 6.26
N TRP A 80 5.42 5.94 5.84
CA TRP A 80 6.36 5.64 4.77
C TRP A 80 7.23 4.45 5.14
N HIS A 81 7.36 3.50 4.23
CA HIS A 81 8.19 2.34 4.43
C HIS A 81 8.66 1.72 3.12
N ARG A 82 9.76 0.99 3.18
CA ARG A 82 10.27 0.20 2.06
C ARG A 82 10.94 -1.08 2.51
N VAL A 83 11.00 -2.04 1.62
CA VAL A 83 11.75 -3.29 1.79
C VAL A 83 13.00 -3.21 0.94
N GLY A 84 14.15 -3.46 1.54
CA GLY A 84 15.42 -3.57 0.84
C GLY A 84 15.50 -4.85 0.00
N PRO A 85 16.48 -4.92 -0.92
CA PRO A 85 16.70 -6.11 -1.75
C PRO A 85 16.96 -7.35 -0.91
N LEU A 86 16.48 -8.50 -1.40
CA LEU A 86 16.67 -9.80 -0.78
C LEU A 86 17.88 -10.51 -1.41
N GLY A 87 18.66 -11.19 -0.59
CA GLY A 87 19.81 -11.98 -1.04
C GLY A 87 20.96 -11.14 -1.59
N PRO A 88 21.97 -11.79 -2.16
CA PRO A 88 23.13 -11.14 -2.76
C PRO A 88 22.77 -10.41 -4.07
N GLU A 89 23.41 -9.29 -4.35
CA GLU A 89 23.15 -8.47 -5.53
C GLU A 89 23.19 -9.26 -6.86
N ALA A 90 24.08 -10.22 -6.97
CA ALA A 90 24.18 -11.09 -8.15
C ALA A 90 22.93 -11.94 -8.42
N ARG A 91 22.03 -12.05 -7.45
CA ARG A 91 20.74 -12.79 -7.56
C ARG A 91 19.55 -11.86 -7.76
N HIS A 92 19.75 -10.55 -7.74
CA HIS A 92 18.67 -9.60 -7.96
C HIS A 92 18.17 -9.68 -9.39
N VAL A 93 16.85 -9.78 -9.53
CA VAL A 93 16.17 -9.84 -10.82
C VAL A 93 15.44 -8.52 -11.05
N PRO A 94 15.58 -7.89 -12.24
CA PRO A 94 14.79 -6.72 -12.57
C PRO A 94 13.29 -6.98 -12.38
N HIS A 95 12.58 -6.00 -11.84
CA HIS A 95 11.15 -6.12 -11.53
C HIS A 95 10.30 -6.50 -12.76
N ASP A 96 10.64 -5.98 -13.92
CA ASP A 96 9.99 -6.22 -15.21
C ASP A 96 10.36 -7.56 -15.87
N ALA A 97 11.40 -8.23 -15.38
CA ALA A 97 11.80 -9.55 -15.90
C ALA A 97 10.86 -10.69 -15.45
N ILE A 98 10.02 -10.46 -14.44
CA ILE A 98 9.05 -11.44 -13.95
C ILE A 98 7.65 -11.03 -14.41
N PRO A 99 6.97 -11.82 -15.26
CA PRO A 99 5.61 -11.55 -15.67
C PRO A 99 4.65 -11.44 -14.46
N TYR A 100 3.71 -10.52 -14.49
CA TYR A 100 2.73 -10.34 -13.41
C TYR A 100 1.93 -11.62 -13.08
N ALA A 101 1.69 -12.47 -14.08
CA ALA A 101 1.01 -13.76 -13.93
C ALA A 101 1.95 -14.92 -13.54
N ALA A 102 3.20 -14.63 -13.16
CA ALA A 102 4.09 -15.65 -12.65
C ALA A 102 3.67 -16.11 -11.26
N GLU A 103 3.84 -17.38 -10.98
CA GLU A 103 3.46 -18.03 -9.73
C GLU A 103 4.70 -18.49 -8.96
N LEU A 104 4.69 -18.30 -7.64
CA LEU A 104 5.67 -18.91 -6.74
C LEU A 104 5.12 -20.25 -6.27
N ALA A 105 5.82 -21.34 -6.58
CA ALA A 105 5.42 -22.70 -6.25
C ALA A 105 6.51 -23.42 -5.45
N LEU A 106 6.08 -24.25 -4.49
CA LEU A 106 6.99 -25.16 -3.80
C LEU A 106 7.32 -26.33 -4.75
N ALA A 107 8.60 -26.60 -4.92
CA ALA A 107 9.11 -27.70 -5.72
C ALA A 107 9.70 -28.81 -4.83
N GLU A 108 10.13 -29.91 -5.43
CA GLU A 108 10.81 -31.00 -4.72
C GLU A 108 12.11 -30.51 -4.04
N GLY A 109 12.47 -31.11 -2.92
CA GLY A 109 13.70 -30.81 -2.19
C GLY A 109 13.69 -29.47 -1.46
N GLU A 110 12.52 -29.03 -0.99
CA GLU A 110 12.36 -27.78 -0.22
C GLU A 110 12.86 -26.54 -0.98
N ARG A 111 12.63 -26.49 -2.27
CA ARG A 111 12.95 -25.36 -3.12
C ARG A 111 11.70 -24.63 -3.57
N TRP A 112 11.86 -23.32 -3.77
CA TRP A 112 10.83 -22.49 -4.39
C TRP A 112 11.15 -22.21 -5.84
N GLU A 113 10.16 -22.24 -6.70
CA GLU A 113 10.30 -21.91 -8.11
C GLU A 113 9.32 -20.82 -8.51
N VAL A 114 9.80 -19.83 -9.26
CA VAL A 114 8.94 -18.91 -9.99
C VAL A 114 8.65 -19.51 -11.34
N ARG A 115 7.38 -19.73 -11.63
CA ARG A 115 6.89 -20.37 -12.88
C ARG A 115 5.97 -19.43 -13.64
N HIS A 116 6.04 -19.49 -14.96
CA HIS A 116 5.09 -18.83 -15.86
C HIS A 116 4.83 -19.69 -17.08
N ALA A 117 3.55 -19.88 -17.45
CA ALA A 117 3.13 -20.72 -18.58
C ALA A 117 3.81 -22.11 -18.59
N GLY A 118 3.88 -22.77 -17.44
CA GLY A 118 4.48 -24.09 -17.27
C GLY A 118 6.02 -24.13 -17.28
N ARG A 119 6.69 -23.01 -17.48
CA ARG A 119 8.17 -22.92 -17.46
C ARG A 119 8.67 -22.38 -16.14
N ARG A 120 9.75 -22.96 -15.63
CA ARG A 120 10.52 -22.38 -14.53
C ARG A 120 11.33 -21.20 -15.05
N LEU A 121 11.15 -20.04 -14.41
CA LEU A 121 11.91 -18.81 -14.67
C LEU A 121 13.08 -18.69 -13.70
N LEU A 122 12.82 -18.89 -12.41
CA LEU A 122 13.78 -18.76 -11.32
C LEU A 122 13.58 -19.89 -10.32
N ASP A 123 14.60 -20.18 -9.52
CA ASP A 123 14.53 -21.09 -8.39
C ASP A 123 15.32 -20.54 -7.19
N PHE A 124 14.83 -20.86 -5.99
CA PHE A 124 15.37 -20.36 -4.73
C PHE A 124 15.44 -21.50 -3.70
N ALA A 125 16.45 -21.47 -2.84
CA ALA A 125 16.47 -22.29 -1.64
C ALA A 125 15.43 -21.76 -0.64
N TRP A 126 15.10 -22.57 0.36
CA TRP A 126 14.11 -22.21 1.37
C TRP A 126 14.46 -20.90 2.09
N ASP A 127 15.71 -20.72 2.46
CA ASP A 127 16.25 -19.56 3.17
C ASP A 127 16.45 -18.32 2.30
N GLU A 128 16.31 -18.44 0.98
CA GLU A 128 16.34 -17.30 0.05
C GLU A 128 14.97 -16.64 -0.11
N VAL A 129 13.89 -17.26 0.36
CA VAL A 129 12.53 -16.72 0.26
C VAL A 129 12.08 -16.12 1.58
N ARG A 130 11.75 -14.82 1.57
CA ARG A 130 11.20 -14.14 2.72
C ARG A 130 9.69 -14.38 2.83
N LEU A 131 9.30 -15.13 3.86
CA LEU A 131 7.90 -15.28 4.22
C LEU A 131 7.53 -14.21 5.27
N SER A 132 6.39 -13.55 5.07
CA SER A 132 5.80 -12.66 6.06
C SER A 132 4.31 -12.93 6.21
N LEU A 133 3.82 -12.82 7.44
CA LEU A 133 2.40 -12.81 7.74
C LEU A 133 1.99 -11.35 8.02
N LEU A 134 1.02 -10.87 7.27
CA LEU A 134 0.43 -9.55 7.47
C LEU A 134 -0.98 -9.71 8.06
N TRP A 135 -1.19 -9.08 9.21
CA TRP A 135 -2.50 -8.94 9.83
C TRP A 135 -2.89 -7.45 9.83
N LYS A 136 -4.13 -7.15 9.49
CA LYS A 136 -4.67 -5.79 9.49
C LYS A 136 -5.99 -5.74 10.24
N ALA A 137 -6.20 -4.66 11.00
CA ALA A 137 -7.47 -4.36 11.64
C ALA A 137 -7.79 -2.87 11.52
N TYR A 138 -9.05 -2.54 11.34
CA TYR A 138 -9.51 -1.16 11.44
C TYR A 138 -9.49 -0.72 12.90
N ALA A 139 -8.98 0.48 13.15
CA ALA A 139 -8.95 1.08 14.46
C ALA A 139 -10.00 2.19 14.54
N PHE A 140 -10.90 2.10 15.50
CA PHE A 140 -11.96 3.08 15.75
C PHE A 140 -11.73 3.74 17.11
N ARG A 141 -12.13 5.01 17.24
CA ARG A 141 -12.01 5.76 18.49
C ARG A 141 -12.89 5.16 19.59
N ASP A 142 -14.06 4.66 19.19
CA ASP A 142 -15.03 4.05 20.08
C ASP A 142 -15.99 3.09 19.34
N ALA A 143 -16.83 2.41 20.11
CA ALA A 143 -17.81 1.47 19.57
C ALA A 143 -18.94 2.15 18.75
N ALA A 144 -19.15 3.45 18.88
CA ALA A 144 -20.15 4.15 18.07
C ALA A 144 -19.63 4.36 16.67
N GLU A 145 -18.36 4.76 16.51
CA GLU A 145 -17.69 4.87 15.22
C GLU A 145 -17.61 3.52 14.50
N ALA A 146 -17.28 2.44 15.22
CA ALA A 146 -17.29 1.10 14.65
C ALA A 146 -18.68 0.71 14.11
N ARG A 147 -19.74 0.96 14.87
CA ARG A 147 -21.11 0.68 14.41
C ARG A 147 -21.54 1.53 13.22
N ALA A 148 -21.16 2.81 13.16
CA ALA A 148 -21.44 3.68 12.04
C ALA A 148 -20.71 3.21 10.77
N PHE A 149 -19.47 2.74 10.92
CA PHE A 149 -18.72 2.10 9.84
C PHE A 149 -19.41 0.85 9.32
N ASP A 150 -19.80 -0.08 10.21
CA ASP A 150 -20.47 -1.32 9.85
C ASP A 150 -21.85 -1.08 9.22
N ALA A 151 -22.56 -0.02 9.65
CA ALA A 151 -23.83 0.41 9.07
C ALA A 151 -23.68 1.16 7.73
N GLY A 152 -22.46 1.47 7.30
CA GLY A 152 -22.20 2.22 6.07
C GLY A 152 -22.69 3.68 6.16
N GLU A 153 -22.62 4.29 7.33
CA GLU A 153 -23.03 5.67 7.51
C GLU A 153 -21.98 6.66 6.99
N ASP A 154 -22.45 7.78 6.41
CA ASP A 154 -21.60 8.87 5.89
C ASP A 154 -20.45 8.37 4.99
N LEU A 155 -20.79 7.61 3.96
CA LEU A 155 -19.81 7.12 3.00
C LEU A 155 -19.40 8.21 2.00
N LEU A 156 -18.12 8.24 1.64
CA LEU A 156 -17.66 8.93 0.45
C LEU A 156 -18.19 8.21 -0.80
N THR A 157 -18.57 9.01 -1.79
CA THR A 157 -18.86 8.53 -3.14
C THR A 157 -17.87 9.17 -4.12
N PRO A 158 -17.65 8.60 -5.32
CA PRO A 158 -16.80 9.20 -6.34
C PRO A 158 -17.21 10.65 -6.68
N ASP A 159 -18.51 10.91 -6.77
CA ASP A 159 -19.05 12.26 -7.05
C ASP A 159 -18.71 13.24 -5.92
N ARG A 160 -18.86 12.80 -4.66
CA ARG A 160 -18.53 13.63 -3.50
C ARG A 160 -17.02 13.92 -3.44
N VAL A 161 -16.18 12.93 -3.70
CA VAL A 161 -14.72 13.10 -3.76
C VAL A 161 -14.35 14.11 -4.85
N THR A 162 -14.93 13.96 -6.04
CA THR A 162 -14.69 14.87 -7.15
C THR A 162 -15.13 16.29 -6.84
N ALA A 163 -16.31 16.47 -6.24
CA ALA A 163 -16.82 17.78 -5.84
C ALA A 163 -15.90 18.45 -4.81
N MET A 164 -15.44 17.73 -3.80
CA MET A 164 -14.54 18.26 -2.77
C MET A 164 -13.20 18.70 -3.35
N PHE A 165 -12.59 17.93 -4.27
CA PHE A 165 -11.39 18.38 -4.96
C PHE A 165 -11.62 19.60 -5.84
N LEU A 166 -12.74 19.67 -6.56
CA LEU A 166 -13.07 20.83 -7.38
C LEU A 166 -13.25 22.10 -6.54
N ASP A 167 -13.89 21.99 -5.38
CA ASP A 167 -14.09 23.12 -4.47
C ASP A 167 -12.75 23.59 -3.86
N ASP A 168 -11.85 22.68 -3.51
CA ASP A 168 -10.51 23.01 -3.05
C ASP A 168 -9.67 23.70 -4.13
N LEU A 169 -9.65 23.16 -5.35
CA LEU A 169 -8.96 23.78 -6.49
C LEU A 169 -9.47 25.20 -6.77
N ARG A 170 -10.79 25.40 -6.75
CA ARG A 170 -11.38 26.74 -6.89
C ARG A 170 -10.97 27.68 -5.77
N ALA A 171 -10.94 27.20 -4.52
CA ALA A 171 -10.49 28.00 -3.39
C ALA A 171 -9.03 28.41 -3.50
N ARG A 172 -8.19 27.62 -4.15
CA ARG A 172 -6.79 27.94 -4.47
C ARG A 172 -6.64 28.84 -5.72
N GLY A 173 -7.74 29.17 -6.41
CA GLY A 173 -7.71 29.97 -7.63
C GLY A 173 -7.34 29.18 -8.89
N GLU A 174 -7.38 27.86 -8.84
CA GLU A 174 -7.12 27.01 -9.99
C GLU A 174 -8.40 26.75 -10.79
N ALA A 175 -8.29 26.89 -12.12
CA ALA A 175 -9.40 26.54 -13.02
C ALA A 175 -9.37 25.03 -13.29
N ALA A 176 -10.35 24.32 -12.75
CA ALA A 176 -10.55 22.91 -13.02
C ALA A 176 -11.99 22.65 -13.49
N ALA A 177 -12.14 21.90 -14.57
CA ALA A 177 -13.43 21.42 -15.04
C ALA A 177 -13.75 20.08 -14.36
N ALA A 178 -15.04 19.82 -14.11
CA ALA A 178 -15.45 18.50 -13.65
C ALA A 178 -15.15 17.47 -14.75
N PRO A 179 -14.49 16.34 -14.40
CA PRO A 179 -14.25 15.27 -15.36
C PRO A 179 -15.57 14.57 -15.74
N GLU A 180 -15.67 14.05 -16.96
CA GLU A 180 -16.80 13.21 -17.37
C GLU A 180 -16.77 11.87 -16.61
N ASP A 181 -15.59 11.27 -16.50
CA ASP A 181 -15.33 10.09 -15.67
C ASP A 181 -14.10 10.35 -14.79
N PRO A 182 -14.28 10.55 -13.46
CA PRO A 182 -13.18 10.87 -12.56
C PRO A 182 -12.12 9.76 -12.42
N PHE A 183 -12.39 8.54 -12.89
CA PHE A 183 -11.48 7.42 -12.77
C PHE A 183 -10.58 7.22 -13.98
N THR A 184 -11.00 7.70 -15.14
CA THR A 184 -10.30 7.46 -16.40
C THR A 184 -9.81 8.72 -17.10
N ASP A 185 -10.26 9.92 -16.69
CA ASP A 185 -9.85 11.18 -17.28
C ASP A 185 -8.36 11.50 -16.98
N PRO A 186 -7.49 11.52 -18.00
CA PRO A 186 -6.07 11.76 -17.80
C PRO A 186 -5.75 13.22 -17.40
N ALA A 187 -6.58 14.18 -17.83
CA ALA A 187 -6.39 15.59 -17.44
C ALA A 187 -6.74 15.80 -15.97
N TRP A 188 -7.79 15.15 -15.51
CA TRP A 188 -8.17 15.12 -14.10
C TRP A 188 -7.07 14.50 -13.23
N LYS A 189 -6.57 13.31 -13.63
CA LYS A 189 -5.45 12.67 -12.97
C LYS A 189 -4.24 13.61 -12.85
N ALA A 190 -3.81 14.21 -13.96
CA ALA A 190 -2.69 15.15 -13.98
C ALA A 190 -2.92 16.39 -13.13
N THR A 191 -4.17 16.81 -12.94
CA THR A 191 -4.53 17.91 -12.04
C THR A 191 -4.35 17.50 -10.58
N LEU A 192 -4.87 16.35 -10.18
CA LEU A 192 -4.77 15.87 -8.80
C LEU A 192 -3.35 15.45 -8.38
N GLU A 193 -2.49 15.05 -9.33
CA GLU A 193 -1.07 14.76 -9.03
C GLU A 193 -0.26 16.01 -8.62
N ARG A 194 -0.84 17.22 -8.75
CA ARG A 194 -0.22 18.49 -8.32
C ARG A 194 -0.77 19.01 -6.99
N VAL A 195 -1.83 18.42 -6.48
CA VAL A 195 -2.47 18.77 -5.21
C VAL A 195 -1.69 18.18 -4.04
#